data_d7448291b544803094cb37bb2b95815a
#
_entry.id   d7448291b544803094cb37bb2b95815a
#
_cell.length_a   1.000
_cell.length_b   1.000
_cell.length_c   1.000
_cell.angle_alpha   90.00
_cell.angle_beta   90.00
_cell.angle_gamma   90.00
#
_symmetry.space_group_name_H-M   'P 1'
#
loop_
_entity.id
_entity.type
_entity.pdbx_description
1 polymer ?
#
loop_
_entity_poly.entity_id
_entity_poly.type
_entity_poly.pdbx_seq_one_letter_code
_entity_poly.pdbx_strand_id
1 'polypeptide(L)'
;MKTRSLIVMAVTAASLLMAGCKEQKAPIKVCIFPGDYPDPTILRDGNDFYMTHSNFTYYPGLLIWHSTDLLHWEPIARAVQGHDYSIYAPDLCKVNGKYYIYYPTSSGENFVVTADKMEGPWSDPIKLRVSGIDPGHAIDDQGNRYLYTNDGHVAPLSADGLSITGRNQKVYDPWQYPEEWETEGMWLESPKILKRGDWYYLVSAEGGTAGPATSHMCVVARSKSVTGPWENSPYNPLVHTYTIDEEWWSKGHGTLIDDPEGNWYIVYHAYRNGFHTLGRSTIIESVNWTKDGWPVLAQKDGAKWENGGLQDYDYLRHYENPLMWAKWEPGFDNGTLMTTTAVDTKYEITAKFNIKDGGRAGLYLFYDEQAYLGVQGTDSKMAITDIALVQPQMNVKCPVNAGSQFYVRIRNDRNKVTAWRSTDGSNWTEVCRDIDVSTYHHNVYKGFFALRPAYFLDGAATLESFDYKPL
;
A
#
# COMPACT_ATOMS: atom_id res chain seq x y z
N MET A 1 3.86 66.60 -66.31
CA MET A 1 3.41 66.41 -64.90
C MET A 1 2.97 64.94 -64.75
N LYS A 2 3.77 64.18 -64.11
CA LYS A 2 3.49 62.72 -63.88
C LYS A 2 3.12 62.56 -62.44
N THR A 3 1.87 62.18 -62.15
CA THR A 3 1.34 61.87 -60.87
C THR A 3 1.72 60.40 -60.53
N ARG A 4 2.43 60.17 -59.41
CA ARG A 4 2.75 58.86 -58.88
C ARG A 4 1.70 58.56 -57.83
N SER A 5 0.92 57.47 -58.06
CA SER A 5 0.05 56.84 -57.03
C SER A 5 0.87 55.96 -56.14
N LEU A 6 0.83 56.21 -54.83
CA LEU A 6 1.33 55.27 -53.78
C LEU A 6 0.24 54.25 -53.49
N ILE A 7 0.57 52.98 -53.69
CA ILE A 7 -0.24 51.90 -53.23
C ILE A 7 0.30 51.49 -51.81
N VAL A 8 -0.52 51.73 -50.82
CA VAL A 8 -0.27 51.20 -49.40
C VAL A 8 -0.77 49.82 -49.35
N MET A 9 0.15 48.81 -49.22
CA MET A 9 -0.18 47.44 -48.89
C MET A 9 -0.35 47.35 -47.39
N ALA A 10 -1.57 47.10 -46.93
CA ALA A 10 -1.87 46.72 -45.58
C ALA A 10 -1.56 45.21 -45.42
N VAL A 11 -0.51 44.88 -44.68
CA VAL A 11 -0.20 43.49 -44.25
C VAL A 11 -1.01 43.21 -42.99
N THR A 12 -2.12 42.49 -43.13
CA THR A 12 -2.85 41.91 -42.00
C THR A 12 -2.09 40.70 -41.50
N ALA A 13 -1.41 40.83 -40.34
CA ALA A 13 -0.85 39.70 -39.61
C ALA A 13 -1.99 38.93 -38.97
N ALA A 14 -2.38 37.83 -39.58
CA ALA A 14 -3.23 36.84 -38.94
C ALA A 14 -2.37 36.02 -37.92
N SER A 15 -2.49 36.39 -36.66
CA SER A 15 -1.96 35.60 -35.57
C SER A 15 -2.79 34.28 -35.48
N LEU A 16 -2.29 33.21 -36.08
CA LEU A 16 -2.78 31.86 -35.77
C LEU A 16 -2.47 31.56 -34.30
N LEU A 17 -3.47 31.66 -33.45
CA LEU A 17 -3.48 31.01 -32.16
C LEU A 17 -3.49 29.50 -32.43
N MET A 18 -2.32 28.88 -32.45
CA MET A 18 -2.16 27.45 -32.29
C MET A 18 -2.58 27.14 -30.87
N ALA A 19 -3.84 26.90 -30.64
CA ALA A 19 -4.28 26.12 -29.46
C ALA A 19 -3.65 24.76 -29.63
N GLY A 20 -2.51 24.53 -28.97
CA GLY A 20 -1.91 23.21 -28.89
C GLY A 20 -2.94 22.29 -28.29
N CYS A 21 -3.50 21.38 -29.07
CA CYS A 21 -4.17 20.19 -28.51
C CYS A 21 -3.12 19.52 -27.65
N LYS A 22 -3.27 19.61 -26.33
CA LYS A 22 -2.54 18.73 -25.41
C LYS A 22 -2.89 17.31 -25.84
N GLU A 23 -1.90 16.56 -26.24
CA GLU A 23 -2.06 15.14 -26.56
C GLU A 23 -2.53 14.46 -25.26
N GLN A 24 -3.77 13.98 -25.27
CA GLN A 24 -4.33 13.31 -24.11
C GLN A 24 -3.59 11.98 -23.96
N LYS A 25 -2.94 11.75 -22.80
CA LYS A 25 -2.28 10.49 -22.51
C LYS A 25 -3.27 9.32 -22.69
N ALA A 26 -2.82 8.22 -23.24
CA ALA A 26 -3.63 7.00 -23.31
C ALA A 26 -4.05 6.58 -21.88
N PRO A 27 -5.29 6.13 -21.67
CA PRO A 27 -5.72 5.65 -20.37
C PRO A 27 -4.86 4.49 -19.89
N ILE A 28 -4.50 4.51 -18.61
CA ILE A 28 -3.72 3.44 -17.97
C ILE A 28 -4.56 2.70 -16.92
N LYS A 29 -4.24 1.43 -16.73
CA LYS A 29 -4.68 0.57 -15.63
C LYS A 29 -3.52 -0.34 -15.28
N VAL A 30 -2.82 -0.08 -14.19
CA VAL A 30 -1.54 -0.71 -13.85
C VAL A 30 -1.48 -1.06 -12.37
N CYS A 31 -1.01 -2.28 -12.05
CA CYS A 31 -0.56 -2.59 -10.71
C CYS A 31 0.82 -1.94 -10.49
N ILE A 32 0.88 -0.88 -9.70
CA ILE A 32 2.13 -0.15 -9.43
C ILE A 32 2.90 -0.73 -8.25
N PHE A 33 2.21 -1.32 -7.27
CA PHE A 33 2.83 -2.03 -6.16
C PHE A 33 2.21 -3.42 -6.03
N PRO A 34 2.76 -4.45 -6.71
CA PRO A 34 2.39 -5.83 -6.42
C PRO A 34 2.88 -6.22 -5.02
N GLY A 35 2.14 -7.08 -4.34
CA GLY A 35 2.42 -7.49 -2.98
C GLY A 35 1.61 -6.71 -1.95
N ASP A 36 2.09 -6.66 -0.71
CA ASP A 36 1.34 -6.12 0.44
C ASP A 36 1.57 -4.62 0.63
N TYR A 37 0.85 -3.83 -0.15
CA TYR A 37 0.81 -2.37 -0.11
C TYR A 37 -0.64 -1.90 -0.07
N PRO A 38 -1.38 -2.19 1.04
CA PRO A 38 -2.79 -1.89 1.15
C PRO A 38 -3.07 -0.45 1.57
N ASP A 39 -4.31 0.00 1.32
CA ASP A 39 -4.85 1.24 1.82
C ASP A 39 -4.03 2.47 1.40
N PRO A 40 -3.78 2.66 0.08
CA PRO A 40 -2.90 3.70 -0.42
C PRO A 40 -3.47 5.10 -0.17
N THR A 41 -2.63 5.98 0.36
CA THR A 41 -2.86 7.43 0.35
C THR A 41 -1.78 8.10 -0.46
N ILE A 42 -2.16 8.98 -1.39
CA ILE A 42 -1.25 9.63 -2.33
C ILE A 42 -1.39 11.15 -2.27
N LEU A 43 -0.27 11.84 -2.32
CA LEU A 43 -0.17 13.30 -2.34
C LEU A 43 0.66 13.75 -3.53
N ARG A 44 0.21 14.78 -4.24
CA ARG A 44 1.02 15.53 -5.22
C ARG A 44 1.53 16.83 -4.60
N ASP A 45 2.81 17.08 -4.79
CA ASP A 45 3.48 18.34 -4.40
C ASP A 45 4.29 18.88 -5.59
N GLY A 46 3.66 19.72 -6.38
CA GLY A 46 4.24 20.18 -7.65
C GLY A 46 4.32 19.05 -8.68
N ASN A 47 5.54 18.64 -9.01
CA ASN A 47 5.82 17.53 -9.93
C ASN A 47 6.14 16.22 -9.20
N ASP A 48 6.20 16.25 -7.87
CA ASP A 48 6.53 15.11 -7.05
C ASP A 48 5.24 14.46 -6.52
N PHE A 49 5.27 13.15 -6.42
CA PHE A 49 4.21 12.33 -5.82
C PHE A 49 4.76 11.54 -4.67
N TYR A 50 3.98 11.46 -3.60
CA TYR A 50 4.33 10.71 -2.40
C TYR A 50 3.20 9.77 -2.03
N MET A 51 3.52 8.58 -1.58
CA MET A 51 2.54 7.57 -1.17
C MET A 51 2.97 6.87 0.11
N THR A 52 2.01 6.48 0.92
CA THR A 52 2.22 5.57 2.05
C THR A 52 1.00 4.66 2.20
N HIS A 53 1.12 3.62 3.02
CA HIS A 53 0.17 2.51 3.14
C HIS A 53 -0.03 2.12 4.59
N SER A 54 -1.01 1.29 4.88
CA SER A 54 -1.12 0.60 6.16
C SER A 54 0.16 -0.15 6.50
N ASN A 55 0.52 -0.11 7.77
CA ASN A 55 1.77 -0.67 8.25
C ASN A 55 1.57 -1.87 9.17
N PHE A 56 0.40 -1.99 9.77
CA PHE A 56 0.10 -2.99 10.79
C PHE A 56 1.16 -3.00 11.89
N THR A 57 1.65 -4.16 12.26
CA THR A 57 2.64 -4.38 13.33
C THR A 57 4.09 -4.36 12.86
N TYR A 58 4.36 -3.94 11.63
CA TYR A 58 5.71 -3.92 11.07
C TYR A 58 6.39 -2.57 11.30
N TYR A 59 7.53 -2.53 12.04
CA TYR A 59 8.22 -1.30 12.40
C TYR A 59 9.71 -1.29 12.00
N PRO A 60 10.30 -0.13 11.64
CA PRO A 60 9.67 1.20 11.56
C PRO A 60 8.52 1.23 10.55
N GLY A 61 7.50 2.04 10.84
CA GLY A 61 6.23 2.06 10.13
C GLY A 61 6.05 3.22 9.17
N LEU A 62 4.96 3.17 8.39
CA LEU A 62 4.57 4.15 7.38
C LEU A 62 5.71 4.45 6.40
N LEU A 63 6.07 3.45 5.61
CA LEU A 63 7.04 3.58 4.52
C LEU A 63 6.54 4.61 3.51
N ILE A 64 7.35 5.64 3.25
CA ILE A 64 7.04 6.71 2.30
C ILE A 64 7.76 6.41 1.00
N TRP A 65 6.99 6.45 -0.07
CA TRP A 65 7.44 6.31 -1.44
C TRP A 65 7.39 7.65 -2.16
N HIS A 66 8.34 7.88 -3.06
CA HIS A 66 8.44 9.03 -3.95
C HIS A 66 8.41 8.61 -5.42
N SER A 67 7.75 9.40 -6.25
CA SER A 67 7.70 9.25 -7.70
C SER A 67 7.59 10.61 -8.39
N THR A 68 8.03 10.68 -9.65
CA THR A 68 7.82 11.86 -10.52
C THR A 68 6.93 11.54 -11.72
N ASP A 69 6.46 10.29 -11.86
CA ASP A 69 5.68 9.82 -13.02
C ASP A 69 4.45 8.98 -12.66
N LEU A 70 4.21 8.74 -11.35
CA LEU A 70 3.14 7.87 -10.81
C LEU A 70 3.35 6.37 -11.05
N LEU A 71 4.37 5.97 -11.77
CA LEU A 71 4.59 4.60 -12.22
C LEU A 71 5.80 3.95 -11.57
N HIS A 72 6.89 4.70 -11.39
CA HIS A 72 8.11 4.24 -10.76
C HIS A 72 8.28 4.93 -9.41
N TRP A 73 8.53 4.14 -8.38
CA TRP A 73 8.52 4.58 -6.99
C TRP A 73 9.78 4.15 -6.26
N GLU A 74 10.36 5.04 -5.47
CA GLU A 74 11.48 4.72 -4.60
C GLU A 74 11.14 4.96 -3.12
N PRO A 75 11.58 4.09 -2.20
CA PRO A 75 11.36 4.29 -0.78
C PRO A 75 12.33 5.35 -0.27
N ILE A 76 11.81 6.38 0.43
CA ILE A 76 12.63 7.51 0.89
C ILE A 76 12.72 7.66 2.41
N ALA A 77 11.70 7.20 3.16
CA ALA A 77 11.68 7.34 4.61
C ALA A 77 10.68 6.38 5.27
N ARG A 78 10.77 6.27 6.61
CA ARG A 78 9.73 5.69 7.46
C ARG A 78 9.33 6.71 8.51
N ALA A 79 8.05 7.06 8.57
CA ALA A 79 7.57 8.17 9.38
C ALA A 79 7.42 7.84 10.87
N VAL A 80 7.20 6.58 11.24
CA VAL A 80 6.98 6.16 12.64
C VAL A 80 8.01 5.12 13.04
N GLN A 81 8.81 5.41 14.06
CA GLN A 81 9.92 4.54 14.47
C GLN A 81 9.48 3.33 15.31
N GLY A 82 8.43 3.47 16.11
CA GLY A 82 7.85 2.40 16.93
C GLY A 82 6.52 2.83 17.51
N HIS A 83 5.65 1.85 17.77
CA HIS A 83 4.36 2.05 18.42
C HIS A 83 3.90 0.73 19.03
N ASP A 84 3.12 0.79 20.11
CA ASP A 84 2.58 -0.41 20.78
C ASP A 84 1.34 -0.99 20.07
N TYR A 85 0.93 -0.44 18.93
CA TYR A 85 -0.30 -0.79 18.22
C TYR A 85 -0.08 -0.94 16.73
N SER A 86 -0.89 -1.79 16.07
CA SER A 86 -0.95 -1.84 14.61
C SER A 86 -1.45 -0.53 14.02
N ILE A 87 -0.77 -0.02 13.00
CA ILE A 87 -1.16 1.17 12.23
C ILE A 87 -1.97 0.73 11.01
N TYR A 88 -3.21 1.23 10.93
CA TYR A 88 -4.10 1.00 9.79
C TYR A 88 -4.03 2.15 8.79
N ALA A 89 -5.01 2.26 7.90
CA ALA A 89 -5.00 3.15 6.76
C ALA A 89 -4.68 4.61 7.08
N PRO A 90 -3.56 5.15 6.59
CA PRO A 90 -3.18 6.53 6.82
C PRO A 90 -3.84 7.51 5.85
N ASP A 91 -3.72 8.81 6.18
CA ASP A 91 -3.99 9.90 5.27
C ASP A 91 -2.81 10.88 5.23
N LEU A 92 -2.26 11.10 4.03
CA LEU A 92 -1.11 11.95 3.78
C LEU A 92 -1.55 13.27 3.17
N CYS A 93 -1.22 14.40 3.79
CA CYS A 93 -1.54 15.70 3.26
C CYS A 93 -0.44 16.75 3.50
N LYS A 94 -0.51 17.87 2.78
CA LYS A 94 0.36 19.04 2.95
C LYS A 94 -0.48 20.29 3.19
N VAL A 95 -0.18 21.01 4.26
CA VAL A 95 -0.85 22.28 4.60
C VAL A 95 0.19 23.32 5.00
N ASN A 96 0.18 24.48 4.36
CA ASN A 96 1.08 25.60 4.62
C ASN A 96 2.57 25.21 4.65
N GLY A 97 2.97 24.35 3.72
CA GLY A 97 4.36 23.91 3.56
C GLY A 97 4.79 22.77 4.50
N LYS A 98 3.94 22.33 5.41
CA LYS A 98 4.21 21.22 6.34
C LYS A 98 3.44 19.98 5.92
N TYR A 99 4.07 18.81 6.02
CA TYR A 99 3.47 17.50 5.76
C TYR A 99 2.89 16.91 7.04
N TYR A 100 1.79 16.17 6.87
CA TYR A 100 1.06 15.50 7.94
C TYR A 100 0.72 14.09 7.47
N ILE A 101 0.87 13.11 8.36
CA ILE A 101 0.27 11.79 8.19
C ILE A 101 -0.65 11.56 9.40
N TYR A 102 -1.94 11.52 9.14
CA TYR A 102 -2.95 11.08 10.10
C TYR A 102 -3.10 9.57 9.97
N TYR A 103 -3.13 8.86 11.07
CA TYR A 103 -3.29 7.41 11.03
C TYR A 103 -4.03 6.88 12.26
N PRO A 104 -4.86 5.84 12.09
CA PRO A 104 -5.51 5.18 13.19
C PRO A 104 -4.67 3.99 13.64
N THR A 105 -4.96 3.51 14.84
CA THR A 105 -4.42 2.25 15.35
C THR A 105 -5.50 1.19 15.41
N SER A 106 -5.11 -0.06 15.61
CA SER A 106 -6.03 -1.19 15.79
C SER A 106 -7.00 -1.04 16.96
N SER A 107 -6.71 -0.11 17.89
CA SER A 107 -7.62 0.26 18.99
C SER A 107 -8.66 1.32 18.61
N GLY A 108 -8.63 1.84 17.37
CA GLY A 108 -9.48 2.94 16.91
C GLY A 108 -9.05 4.32 17.42
N GLU A 109 -7.86 4.44 17.98
CA GLU A 109 -7.27 5.72 18.36
C GLU A 109 -6.55 6.34 17.17
N ASN A 110 -6.65 7.66 17.00
CA ASN A 110 -6.01 8.38 15.91
C ASN A 110 -4.81 9.19 16.37
N PHE A 111 -3.80 9.24 15.52
CA PHE A 111 -2.56 9.98 15.74
C PHE A 111 -2.21 10.81 14.52
N VAL A 112 -1.31 11.78 14.70
CA VAL A 112 -0.69 12.55 13.62
C VAL A 112 0.81 12.67 13.86
N VAL A 113 1.59 12.53 12.80
CA VAL A 113 3.00 12.89 12.72
C VAL A 113 3.19 13.96 11.66
N THR A 114 4.18 14.83 11.85
CA THR A 114 4.45 15.96 10.94
C THR A 114 5.92 16.05 10.58
N ALA A 115 6.19 16.62 9.39
CA ALA A 115 7.54 16.94 8.95
C ALA A 115 7.56 18.17 8.05
N ASP A 116 8.71 18.82 7.94
CA ASP A 116 8.93 19.94 7.01
C ASP A 116 9.41 19.42 5.64
N LYS A 117 9.87 18.16 5.58
CA LYS A 117 10.28 17.44 4.37
C LYS A 117 9.79 16.00 4.43
N MET A 118 9.52 15.38 3.26
CA MET A 118 9.04 14.00 3.20
C MET A 118 10.06 12.98 3.72
N GLU A 119 11.33 13.25 3.54
CA GLU A 119 12.41 12.43 4.06
C GLU A 119 12.53 12.53 5.60
N GLY A 120 11.83 13.49 6.19
CA GLY A 120 11.86 13.77 7.63
C GLY A 120 12.92 14.81 8.06
N PRO A 121 13.26 14.87 9.34
CA PRO A 121 12.75 13.99 10.39
C PRO A 121 11.25 14.20 10.65
N TRP A 122 10.53 13.11 10.89
CA TRP A 122 9.14 13.13 11.32
C TRP A 122 9.05 13.33 12.84
N SER A 123 8.01 14.03 13.31
CA SER A 123 7.75 14.25 14.74
C SER A 123 7.39 12.94 15.45
N ASP A 124 7.47 12.95 16.78
CA ASP A 124 6.81 11.94 17.59
C ASP A 124 5.29 11.95 17.33
N PRO A 125 4.61 10.80 17.47
CA PRO A 125 3.17 10.69 17.31
C PRO A 125 2.40 11.56 18.33
N ILE A 126 1.49 12.38 17.83
CA ILE A 126 0.57 13.19 18.63
C ILE A 126 -0.80 12.54 18.60
N LYS A 127 -1.32 12.13 19.76
CA LYS A 127 -2.63 11.51 19.89
C LYS A 127 -3.75 12.53 19.68
N LEU A 128 -4.69 12.23 18.79
CA LEU A 128 -5.91 13.00 18.58
C LEU A 128 -7.05 12.41 19.42
N ARG A 129 -7.91 13.31 19.97
CA ARG A 129 -9.05 12.89 20.79
C ARG A 129 -10.29 12.61 19.92
N VAL A 130 -10.14 11.70 18.97
CA VAL A 130 -11.21 11.20 18.10
C VAL A 130 -11.03 9.71 17.90
N SER A 131 -12.14 8.98 17.94
CA SER A 131 -12.16 7.54 17.67
C SER A 131 -12.64 7.27 16.24
N GLY A 132 -12.28 6.12 15.72
CA GLY A 132 -12.61 5.64 14.39
C GLY A 132 -11.36 5.21 13.64
N ILE A 133 -11.56 4.60 12.47
CA ILE A 133 -10.47 4.20 11.58
C ILE A 133 -10.46 5.07 10.33
N ASP A 134 -9.43 4.94 9.51
CA ASP A 134 -9.29 5.52 8.17
C ASP A 134 -9.49 7.04 8.16
N PRO A 135 -8.64 7.81 8.86
CA PRO A 135 -8.76 9.25 8.83
C PRO A 135 -8.64 9.81 7.41
N GLY A 136 -9.37 10.89 7.14
CA GLY A 136 -9.27 11.68 5.89
C GLY A 136 -9.24 13.16 6.23
N HIS A 137 -8.15 13.87 5.89
CA HIS A 137 -8.03 15.29 6.12
C HIS A 137 -8.81 16.10 5.08
N ALA A 138 -9.48 17.14 5.51
CA ALA A 138 -10.16 18.09 4.65
C ALA A 138 -9.89 19.52 5.09
N ILE A 139 -9.98 20.46 4.13
CA ILE A 139 -9.86 21.90 4.37
C ILE A 139 -10.95 22.63 3.60
N ASP A 140 -11.63 23.58 4.24
CA ASP A 140 -12.65 24.41 3.58
C ASP A 140 -12.04 25.68 2.94
N ASP A 141 -12.89 26.47 2.26
CA ASP A 141 -12.48 27.70 1.58
C ASP A 141 -12.03 28.83 2.53
N GLN A 142 -12.34 28.70 3.80
CA GLN A 142 -11.92 29.63 4.87
C GLN A 142 -10.62 29.18 5.53
N GLY A 143 -10.10 28.01 5.16
CA GLY A 143 -8.89 27.43 5.75
C GLY A 143 -9.14 26.64 7.02
N ASN A 144 -10.40 26.41 7.41
CA ASN A 144 -10.71 25.53 8.54
C ASN A 144 -10.42 24.08 8.15
N ARG A 145 -9.86 23.33 9.09
CA ARG A 145 -9.42 21.96 8.91
C ARG A 145 -10.37 20.97 9.59
N TYR A 146 -10.51 19.81 8.99
CA TYR A 146 -11.41 18.75 9.44
C TYR A 146 -10.72 17.40 9.31
N LEU A 147 -11.07 16.46 10.20
CA LEU A 147 -10.68 15.07 10.11
C LEU A 147 -11.93 14.20 10.00
N TYR A 148 -12.06 13.54 8.88
CA TYR A 148 -13.04 12.48 8.66
C TYR A 148 -12.55 11.18 9.27
N THR A 149 -13.48 10.30 9.65
CA THR A 149 -13.24 8.90 10.03
C THR A 149 -14.33 8.02 9.41
N ASN A 150 -14.21 6.71 9.57
CA ASN A 150 -15.23 5.76 9.08
C ASN A 150 -16.65 6.14 9.50
N ASP A 151 -17.66 5.48 8.89
CA ASP A 151 -19.11 5.68 9.11
C ASP A 151 -19.59 7.11 8.82
N GLY A 152 -18.83 7.85 7.99
CA GLY A 152 -19.20 9.20 7.57
C GLY A 152 -19.13 10.26 8.66
N HIS A 153 -18.28 10.06 9.66
CA HIS A 153 -18.06 11.01 10.75
C HIS A 153 -17.00 12.05 10.39
N VAL A 154 -17.15 13.26 10.94
CA VAL A 154 -16.17 14.35 10.80
C VAL A 154 -16.05 15.13 12.10
N ALA A 155 -14.81 15.51 12.44
CA ALA A 155 -14.49 16.39 13.57
C ALA A 155 -13.67 17.60 13.10
N PRO A 156 -13.91 18.81 13.64
CA PRO A 156 -13.05 19.96 13.34
C PRO A 156 -11.69 19.82 14.01
N LEU A 157 -10.64 20.16 13.25
CA LEU A 157 -9.26 20.24 13.71
C LEU A 157 -8.90 21.68 14.12
N SER A 158 -7.89 21.81 14.97
CA SER A 158 -7.19 23.08 15.19
C SER A 158 -6.51 23.57 13.91
N ALA A 159 -6.20 24.87 13.85
CA ALA A 159 -5.54 25.47 12.68
C ALA A 159 -4.18 24.82 12.35
N ASP A 160 -3.44 24.36 13.38
CA ASP A 160 -2.20 23.60 13.20
C ASP A 160 -2.41 22.12 12.86
N GLY A 161 -3.65 21.62 12.95
CA GLY A 161 -4.02 20.23 12.62
C GLY A 161 -3.61 19.19 13.68
N LEU A 162 -3.21 19.63 14.88
CA LEU A 162 -2.65 18.74 15.91
C LEU A 162 -3.63 18.39 17.04
N SER A 163 -4.85 18.93 16.99
CA SER A 163 -5.88 18.62 17.99
C SER A 163 -7.30 18.73 17.42
N ILE A 164 -8.23 17.99 18.02
CA ILE A 164 -9.65 18.07 17.74
C ILE A 164 -10.25 19.22 18.58
N THR A 165 -11.02 20.10 17.94
CA THR A 165 -11.58 21.32 18.58
C THR A 165 -13.09 21.26 18.80
N GLY A 166 -13.76 20.22 18.31
CA GLY A 166 -15.21 20.10 18.42
C GLY A 166 -15.68 18.65 18.47
N ARG A 167 -16.99 18.46 18.31
CA ARG A 167 -17.59 17.13 18.34
C ARG A 167 -17.36 16.39 17.03
N ASN A 168 -17.11 15.09 17.13
CA ASN A 168 -17.20 14.16 16.02
C ASN A 168 -18.70 13.94 15.70
N GLN A 169 -19.13 14.21 14.47
CA GLN A 169 -20.52 14.12 14.07
C GLN A 169 -20.68 13.43 12.72
N LYS A 170 -21.72 12.66 12.57
CA LYS A 170 -22.04 12.01 11.30
C LYS A 170 -22.59 13.03 10.30
N VAL A 171 -22.04 13.07 9.09
CA VAL A 171 -22.42 13.99 8.00
C VAL A 171 -22.68 13.27 6.67
N TYR A 172 -22.42 11.97 6.60
CA TYR A 172 -22.62 11.18 5.40
C TYR A 172 -23.13 9.78 5.77
N ASP A 173 -24.10 9.29 5.01
CA ASP A 173 -24.58 7.91 5.05
C ASP A 173 -24.06 7.14 3.84
N PRO A 174 -23.77 5.83 3.98
CA PRO A 174 -23.24 5.02 2.88
C PRO A 174 -24.18 5.01 1.67
N TRP A 175 -23.58 4.93 0.49
CA TRP A 175 -24.31 4.70 -0.74
C TRP A 175 -25.00 3.33 -0.67
N GLN A 176 -26.24 3.26 -1.14
CA GLN A 176 -27.01 2.02 -1.13
C GLN A 176 -26.73 1.26 -2.43
N TYR A 177 -25.88 0.24 -2.37
CA TYR A 177 -25.64 -0.68 -3.48
C TYR A 177 -26.80 -1.70 -3.62
N PRO A 178 -26.94 -2.38 -4.79
CA PRO A 178 -27.97 -3.39 -5.01
C PRO A 178 -27.95 -4.51 -3.96
N GLU A 179 -29.12 -4.89 -3.45
CA GLU A 179 -29.24 -5.91 -2.38
C GLU A 179 -28.69 -7.29 -2.79
N GLU A 180 -28.65 -7.58 -4.10
CA GLU A 180 -28.13 -8.83 -4.64
C GLU A 180 -26.60 -8.91 -4.68
N TRP A 181 -25.89 -7.82 -4.37
CA TRP A 181 -24.43 -7.84 -4.33
C TRP A 181 -23.93 -8.51 -3.06
N GLU A 182 -23.04 -9.47 -3.25
CA GLU A 182 -22.39 -10.16 -2.14
C GLU A 182 -21.24 -9.32 -1.59
N THR A 183 -21.37 -8.90 -0.33
CA THR A 183 -20.39 -8.10 0.39
C THR A 183 -20.09 -8.68 1.77
N GLU A 184 -18.99 -8.29 2.38
CA GLU A 184 -18.66 -8.63 3.77
C GLU A 184 -19.64 -7.90 4.75
N GLY A 185 -20.03 -6.67 4.40
CA GLY A 185 -20.92 -5.82 5.17
C GLY A 185 -20.96 -4.41 4.59
N MET A 186 -21.70 -3.50 5.18
CA MET A 186 -21.80 -2.12 4.68
C MET A 186 -20.45 -1.37 4.79
N TRP A 187 -19.76 -1.45 5.89
CA TRP A 187 -18.40 -0.96 6.19
C TRP A 187 -18.00 0.31 5.42
N LEU A 188 -18.64 1.44 5.72
CA LEU A 188 -18.24 2.75 5.16
C LEU A 188 -16.92 3.21 5.77
N GLU A 189 -15.86 3.24 4.97
CA GLU A 189 -14.51 3.55 5.42
C GLU A 189 -13.73 4.36 4.38
N SER A 190 -12.44 4.66 4.62
CA SER A 190 -11.55 5.34 3.67
C SER A 190 -12.06 6.71 3.15
N PRO A 191 -12.51 7.63 4.00
CA PRO A 191 -12.97 8.94 3.52
C PRO A 191 -11.78 9.77 3.01
N LYS A 192 -11.68 9.99 1.71
CA LYS A 192 -10.69 10.87 1.07
C LYS A 192 -11.40 12.06 0.44
N ILE A 193 -11.06 13.26 0.88
CA ILE A 193 -11.73 14.48 0.45
C ILE A 193 -10.78 15.29 -0.45
N LEU A 194 -11.27 15.63 -1.63
CA LEU A 194 -10.58 16.55 -2.54
C LEU A 194 -11.50 17.69 -2.97
N LYS A 195 -10.91 18.82 -3.35
CA LYS A 195 -11.65 19.92 -3.94
C LYS A 195 -11.32 20.04 -5.43
N ARG A 196 -12.39 20.12 -6.27
CA ARG A 196 -12.26 20.40 -7.69
C ARG A 196 -13.31 21.41 -8.13
N GLY A 197 -12.87 22.59 -8.58
CA GLY A 197 -13.76 23.73 -8.84
C GLY A 197 -14.53 24.11 -7.57
N ASP A 198 -15.86 24.22 -7.70
CA ASP A 198 -16.74 24.61 -6.59
C ASP A 198 -17.24 23.42 -5.75
N TRP A 199 -16.74 22.22 -6.00
CA TRP A 199 -17.22 21.00 -5.34
C TRP A 199 -16.13 20.35 -4.49
N TYR A 200 -16.54 19.88 -3.34
CA TYR A 200 -15.81 18.87 -2.56
C TYR A 200 -16.30 17.50 -3.00
N TYR A 201 -15.38 16.58 -3.19
CA TYR A 201 -15.63 15.18 -3.51
C TYR A 201 -15.15 14.34 -2.35
N LEU A 202 -16.04 13.48 -1.86
CA LEU A 202 -15.73 12.44 -0.90
C LEU A 202 -15.63 11.13 -1.67
N VAL A 203 -14.45 10.53 -1.68
CA VAL A 203 -14.25 9.16 -2.11
C VAL A 203 -14.20 8.30 -0.86
N SER A 204 -14.99 7.27 -0.81
CA SER A 204 -15.02 6.32 0.31
C SER A 204 -15.03 4.89 -0.19
N ALA A 205 -14.74 3.96 0.70
CA ALA A 205 -14.85 2.54 0.42
C ALA A 205 -16.08 1.97 1.13
N GLU A 206 -16.70 0.98 0.52
CA GLU A 206 -17.82 0.23 1.07
C GLU A 206 -17.66 -1.26 0.78
N GLY A 207 -18.40 -2.11 1.49
CA GLY A 207 -18.49 -3.54 1.26
C GLY A 207 -17.50 -4.40 2.04
N GLY A 208 -16.39 -3.83 2.50
CA GLY A 208 -15.32 -4.54 3.22
C GLY A 208 -14.34 -5.32 2.34
N THR A 209 -13.08 -5.35 2.77
CA THR A 209 -11.97 -5.90 1.98
C THR A 209 -11.76 -7.41 2.14
N ALA A 210 -12.26 -8.01 3.22
CA ALA A 210 -12.04 -9.41 3.57
C ALA A 210 -13.13 -10.38 3.09
N GLY A 211 -14.16 -9.87 2.50
CA GLY A 211 -15.33 -10.65 2.08
C GLY A 211 -15.15 -11.38 0.75
N PRO A 212 -16.24 -11.65 0.04
CA PRO A 212 -16.24 -12.19 -1.31
C PRO A 212 -15.43 -11.34 -2.28
N ALA A 213 -15.06 -11.92 -3.42
CA ALA A 213 -14.30 -11.22 -4.47
C ALA A 213 -14.92 -9.88 -4.91
N THR A 214 -16.25 -9.80 -4.87
CA THR A 214 -17.06 -8.63 -5.26
C THR A 214 -17.38 -7.70 -4.10
N SER A 215 -16.79 -7.89 -2.91
CA SER A 215 -17.21 -7.19 -1.70
C SER A 215 -16.86 -5.71 -1.72
N HIS A 216 -15.58 -5.40 -1.91
CA HIS A 216 -15.05 -4.04 -1.74
C HIS A 216 -15.28 -3.17 -2.97
N MET A 217 -15.52 -1.86 -2.74
CA MET A 217 -15.73 -0.90 -3.82
C MET A 217 -15.31 0.51 -3.41
N CYS A 218 -15.01 1.37 -4.41
CA CYS A 218 -14.87 2.81 -4.21
C CYS A 218 -16.14 3.52 -4.66
N VAL A 219 -16.73 4.33 -3.81
CA VAL A 219 -17.90 5.16 -4.10
C VAL A 219 -17.55 6.64 -3.98
N VAL A 220 -18.33 7.49 -4.67
CA VAL A 220 -18.10 8.94 -4.71
C VAL A 220 -19.36 9.69 -4.37
N ALA A 221 -19.22 10.68 -3.50
CA ALA A 221 -20.21 11.71 -3.26
C ALA A 221 -19.60 13.11 -3.44
N ARG A 222 -20.42 14.13 -3.65
CA ARG A 222 -19.96 15.53 -3.72
C ARG A 222 -20.84 16.48 -2.93
N SER A 223 -20.30 17.63 -2.55
CA SER A 223 -21.01 18.68 -1.85
C SER A 223 -20.42 20.06 -2.17
N LYS A 224 -21.20 21.11 -1.95
CA LYS A 224 -20.70 22.51 -1.94
C LYS A 224 -20.05 22.90 -0.62
N SER A 225 -20.21 22.08 0.41
CA SER A 225 -19.58 22.28 1.72
C SER A 225 -18.77 21.07 2.10
N VAL A 226 -17.63 21.27 2.74
CA VAL A 226 -16.76 20.19 3.23
C VAL A 226 -17.46 19.27 4.25
N THR A 227 -18.54 19.72 4.87
CA THR A 227 -19.33 18.94 5.83
C THR A 227 -20.71 18.51 5.30
N GLY A 228 -20.90 18.55 3.99
CA GLY A 228 -22.17 18.16 3.37
C GLY A 228 -23.21 19.33 3.28
N PRO A 229 -24.46 19.05 2.90
CA PRO A 229 -24.98 17.71 2.59
C PRO A 229 -24.34 17.12 1.33
N TRP A 230 -24.15 15.80 1.35
CA TRP A 230 -23.48 15.05 0.28
C TRP A 230 -24.50 14.47 -0.72
N GLU A 231 -24.19 14.59 -2.01
CA GLU A 231 -24.92 14.01 -3.13
C GLU A 231 -24.11 12.83 -3.68
N ASN A 232 -24.68 11.63 -3.70
CA ASN A 232 -24.04 10.45 -4.27
C ASN A 232 -23.94 10.55 -5.80
N SER A 233 -22.83 10.05 -6.34
CA SER A 233 -22.63 9.92 -7.79
C SER A 233 -23.69 8.99 -8.40
N PRO A 234 -24.36 9.39 -9.50
CA PRO A 234 -25.23 8.50 -10.25
C PRO A 234 -24.44 7.41 -11.01
N TYR A 235 -23.11 7.48 -10.97
CA TYR A 235 -22.19 6.55 -11.64
C TYR A 235 -21.49 5.62 -10.62
N ASN A 236 -21.91 5.60 -9.37
CA ASN A 236 -21.39 4.67 -8.36
C ASN A 236 -21.66 3.20 -8.72
N PRO A 237 -20.73 2.31 -8.39
CA PRO A 237 -19.42 2.56 -7.82
C PRO A 237 -18.40 3.05 -8.86
N LEU A 238 -17.41 3.87 -8.43
CA LEU A 238 -16.31 4.30 -9.31
C LEU A 238 -15.38 3.14 -9.63
N VAL A 239 -15.07 2.29 -8.65
CA VAL A 239 -14.26 1.08 -8.78
C VAL A 239 -14.96 -0.07 -8.09
N HIS A 240 -15.04 -1.21 -8.76
CA HIS A 240 -15.66 -2.44 -8.21
C HIS A 240 -15.13 -3.68 -8.94
N THR A 241 -15.22 -4.84 -8.29
CA THR A 241 -15.06 -6.16 -8.92
C THR A 241 -16.46 -6.74 -9.16
N TYR A 242 -16.81 -6.97 -10.41
CA TYR A 242 -18.16 -7.43 -10.78
C TYR A 242 -18.29 -8.94 -10.86
N THR A 243 -17.19 -9.66 -11.09
CA THR A 243 -17.20 -11.13 -11.20
C THR A 243 -15.97 -11.77 -10.57
N ILE A 244 -16.11 -13.03 -10.17
CA ILE A 244 -15.01 -13.84 -9.62
C ILE A 244 -13.94 -14.20 -10.67
N ASP A 245 -14.21 -13.99 -11.95
CA ASP A 245 -13.27 -14.28 -13.04
C ASP A 245 -12.28 -13.12 -13.30
N GLU A 246 -12.49 -11.98 -12.64
CA GLU A 246 -11.56 -10.85 -12.74
C GLU A 246 -10.21 -11.17 -12.12
N GLU A 247 -9.13 -10.59 -12.67
CA GLU A 247 -7.77 -10.77 -12.15
C GLU A 247 -7.62 -10.17 -10.74
N TRP A 248 -8.36 -9.10 -10.44
CA TRP A 248 -8.25 -8.35 -9.20
C TRP A 248 -9.57 -8.34 -8.45
N TRP A 249 -9.52 -8.75 -7.19
CA TRP A 249 -10.65 -8.91 -6.29
C TRP A 249 -10.66 -7.87 -5.18
N SER A 250 -11.85 -7.58 -4.65
CA SER A 250 -12.03 -6.65 -3.52
C SER A 250 -11.33 -5.31 -3.77
N LYS A 251 -11.59 -4.70 -4.94
CA LYS A 251 -11.05 -3.40 -5.33
C LYS A 251 -11.69 -2.29 -4.51
N GLY A 252 -10.94 -1.60 -3.68
CA GLY A 252 -11.48 -0.55 -2.81
C GLY A 252 -10.40 0.33 -2.21
N HIS A 253 -10.79 1.17 -1.26
CA HIS A 253 -9.92 2.05 -0.49
C HIS A 253 -9.13 3.01 -1.40
N GLY A 254 -9.85 3.83 -2.19
CA GLY A 254 -9.27 4.63 -3.26
C GLY A 254 -8.99 6.08 -2.89
N THR A 255 -7.94 6.65 -3.50
CA THR A 255 -7.62 8.08 -3.46
C THR A 255 -7.50 8.63 -4.87
N LEU A 256 -8.23 9.71 -5.19
CA LEU A 256 -8.12 10.43 -6.45
C LEU A 256 -6.93 11.38 -6.45
N ILE A 257 -6.21 11.45 -7.58
CA ILE A 257 -5.05 12.32 -7.78
C ILE A 257 -5.01 12.83 -9.21
N ASP A 258 -4.50 14.05 -9.42
CA ASP A 258 -4.20 14.60 -10.74
C ASP A 258 -2.69 14.68 -10.97
N ASP A 259 -2.28 14.71 -12.25
CA ASP A 259 -0.90 15.03 -12.63
C ASP A 259 -0.76 16.53 -13.01
N PRO A 260 0.47 17.06 -13.18
CA PRO A 260 0.69 18.45 -13.59
C PRO A 260 0.08 18.82 -14.95
N GLU A 261 -0.16 17.83 -15.81
CA GLU A 261 -0.80 18.01 -17.12
C GLU A 261 -2.33 18.07 -17.01
N GLY A 262 -2.90 17.72 -15.85
CA GLY A 262 -4.34 17.74 -15.58
C GLY A 262 -5.06 16.45 -15.93
N ASN A 263 -4.33 15.34 -16.12
CA ASN A 263 -4.93 14.02 -16.19
C ASN A 263 -5.26 13.54 -14.76
N TRP A 264 -6.30 12.72 -14.64
CA TRP A 264 -6.79 12.24 -13.35
C TRP A 264 -6.65 10.72 -13.23
N TYR A 265 -6.38 10.30 -12.04
CA TYR A 265 -6.19 8.89 -11.69
C TYR A 265 -6.86 8.58 -10.35
N ILE A 266 -7.18 7.32 -10.15
CA ILE A 266 -7.48 6.76 -8.82
C ILE A 266 -6.44 5.70 -8.48
N VAL A 267 -5.88 5.76 -7.27
CA VAL A 267 -5.10 4.66 -6.70
C VAL A 267 -5.97 3.93 -5.69
N TYR A 268 -5.95 2.61 -5.71
CA TYR A 268 -6.75 1.78 -4.83
C TYR A 268 -6.05 0.44 -4.59
N HIS A 269 -6.50 -0.34 -3.63
CA HIS A 269 -5.95 -1.66 -3.43
C HIS A 269 -6.85 -2.78 -3.96
N ALA A 270 -6.25 -3.96 -4.19
CA ALA A 270 -6.96 -5.18 -4.56
C ALA A 270 -6.14 -6.44 -4.25
N TYR A 271 -6.81 -7.57 -4.03
CA TYR A 271 -6.16 -8.88 -4.03
C TYR A 271 -6.01 -9.40 -5.45
N ARG A 272 -4.88 -10.03 -5.75
CA ARG A 272 -4.74 -10.79 -6.98
C ARG A 272 -5.45 -12.13 -6.84
N ASN A 273 -6.35 -12.44 -7.78
CA ASN A 273 -7.11 -13.70 -7.81
C ASN A 273 -6.17 -14.91 -7.74
N GLY A 274 -6.42 -15.80 -6.77
CA GLY A 274 -5.59 -16.98 -6.50
C GLY A 274 -4.31 -16.73 -5.68
N PHE A 275 -4.01 -15.47 -5.30
CA PHE A 275 -2.78 -15.09 -4.60
C PHE A 275 -3.01 -14.16 -3.41
N HIS A 276 -4.02 -14.45 -2.60
CA HIS A 276 -4.29 -13.68 -1.37
C HIS A 276 -3.10 -13.65 -0.40
N THR A 277 -2.22 -14.65 -0.48
CA THR A 277 -0.97 -14.71 0.30
C THR A 277 -0.02 -13.56 0.04
N LEU A 278 -0.11 -12.91 -1.14
CA LEU A 278 0.69 -11.72 -1.45
C LEU A 278 0.17 -10.44 -0.75
N GLY A 279 -1.04 -10.47 -0.16
CA GLY A 279 -1.67 -9.28 0.38
C GLY A 279 -2.38 -8.44 -0.68
N ARG A 280 -2.63 -7.18 -0.34
CA ARG A 280 -3.38 -6.23 -1.17
C ARG A 280 -2.42 -5.34 -1.97
N SER A 281 -2.42 -5.53 -3.27
CA SER A 281 -1.60 -4.75 -4.20
C SER A 281 -2.19 -3.37 -4.47
N THR A 282 -1.35 -2.36 -4.72
CA THR A 282 -1.81 -1.02 -5.13
C THR A 282 -1.88 -0.92 -6.65
N ILE A 283 -3.02 -0.43 -7.12
CA ILE A 283 -3.35 -0.26 -8.53
C ILE A 283 -3.59 1.22 -8.80
N ILE A 284 -3.16 1.70 -9.97
CA ILE A 284 -3.51 3.02 -10.51
C ILE A 284 -4.34 2.86 -11.77
N GLU A 285 -5.41 3.66 -11.90
CA GLU A 285 -6.30 3.64 -13.07
C GLU A 285 -6.68 5.06 -13.47
N SER A 286 -6.73 5.34 -14.80
CA SER A 286 -7.10 6.64 -15.33
C SER A 286 -8.59 6.94 -15.12
N VAL A 287 -8.87 8.19 -14.76
CA VAL A 287 -10.21 8.71 -14.49
C VAL A 287 -10.54 9.85 -15.48
N ASN A 288 -11.73 9.82 -16.05
CA ASN A 288 -12.32 10.91 -16.78
C ASN A 288 -13.36 11.64 -15.93
N TRP A 289 -13.62 12.91 -16.25
CA TRP A 289 -14.68 13.67 -15.64
C TRP A 289 -15.83 13.84 -16.65
N THR A 290 -17.04 13.46 -16.24
CA THR A 290 -18.25 13.65 -17.04
C THR A 290 -18.58 15.13 -17.20
N LYS A 291 -19.47 15.48 -18.15
CA LYS A 291 -19.89 16.88 -18.38
C LYS A 291 -20.59 17.49 -17.17
N ASP A 292 -21.28 16.68 -16.39
CA ASP A 292 -21.95 17.05 -15.14
C ASP A 292 -21.04 17.00 -13.92
N GLY A 293 -19.72 16.72 -14.12
CA GLY A 293 -18.67 16.88 -13.11
C GLY A 293 -18.48 15.70 -12.19
N TRP A 294 -18.75 14.46 -12.62
CA TRP A 294 -18.48 13.25 -11.85
C TRP A 294 -17.26 12.49 -12.38
N PRO A 295 -16.45 11.89 -11.52
CA PRO A 295 -15.38 11.01 -11.97
C PRO A 295 -15.96 9.67 -12.42
N VAL A 296 -15.38 9.12 -13.49
CA VAL A 296 -15.67 7.77 -14.01
C VAL A 296 -14.36 7.18 -14.52
N LEU A 297 -14.20 5.85 -14.48
CA LEU A 297 -13.03 5.22 -15.06
C LEU A 297 -12.91 5.53 -16.55
N ALA A 298 -11.70 5.79 -17.01
CA ALA A 298 -11.44 6.12 -18.41
C ALA A 298 -11.57 4.92 -19.34
N GLN A 299 -11.40 3.72 -18.82
CA GLN A 299 -11.61 2.44 -19.52
C GLN A 299 -12.91 1.81 -19.03
N LYS A 300 -13.64 1.17 -19.95
CA LYS A 300 -14.84 0.40 -19.58
C LYS A 300 -14.43 -0.90 -18.88
N ASP A 301 -15.27 -1.35 -17.96
CA ASP A 301 -15.15 -2.67 -17.33
C ASP A 301 -14.95 -3.76 -18.38
N GLY A 302 -14.03 -4.70 -18.09
CA GLY A 302 -13.64 -5.75 -19.02
C GLY A 302 -12.58 -5.36 -20.05
N ALA A 303 -12.10 -4.10 -20.07
CA ALA A 303 -10.90 -3.76 -20.81
C ALA A 303 -9.72 -4.56 -20.27
N LYS A 304 -8.96 -5.20 -21.16
CA LYS A 304 -7.74 -5.91 -20.76
C LYS A 304 -6.76 -4.92 -20.17
N TRP A 305 -6.07 -5.35 -19.13
CA TRP A 305 -4.94 -4.62 -18.57
C TRP A 305 -3.92 -4.40 -19.69
N GLU A 306 -3.84 -3.19 -20.19
CA GLU A 306 -2.64 -2.77 -20.88
C GLU A 306 -1.62 -2.46 -19.78
N ASN A 307 -0.79 -3.45 -19.48
CA ASN A 307 0.43 -3.18 -18.76
C ASN A 307 1.19 -2.18 -19.60
N GLY A 308 1.17 -0.92 -19.22
CA GLY A 308 1.84 0.17 -19.94
C GLY A 308 3.37 0.03 -19.95
N GLY A 309 3.88 -1.17 -20.12
CA GLY A 309 5.30 -1.52 -20.11
C GLY A 309 5.91 -1.71 -18.72
N LEU A 310 5.16 -1.51 -17.65
CA LEU A 310 5.60 -1.73 -16.26
C LEU A 310 5.51 -3.20 -15.87
N GLN A 311 6.39 -4.02 -16.41
CA GLN A 311 6.62 -5.38 -15.91
C GLN A 311 7.89 -5.47 -15.07
N ASP A 312 8.64 -4.40 -14.96
CA ASP A 312 9.89 -4.35 -14.23
C ASP A 312 9.66 -3.73 -12.84
N TYR A 313 9.43 -4.59 -11.87
CA TYR A 313 9.31 -4.20 -10.47
C TYR A 313 10.67 -4.27 -9.74
N ASP A 314 11.80 -4.15 -10.44
CA ASP A 314 13.12 -4.24 -9.83
C ASP A 314 13.28 -3.23 -8.69
N TYR A 315 12.66 -2.05 -8.80
CA TYR A 315 12.67 -1.06 -7.72
C TYR A 315 12.00 -1.56 -6.42
N LEU A 316 11.08 -2.52 -6.46
CA LEU A 316 10.48 -3.15 -5.29
C LEU A 316 11.31 -4.30 -4.72
N ARG A 317 12.32 -4.79 -5.46
CA ARG A 317 13.18 -5.91 -5.08
C ARG A 317 14.54 -5.49 -4.53
N HIS A 318 14.75 -4.19 -4.27
CA HIS A 318 15.97 -3.66 -3.67
C HIS A 318 16.05 -3.98 -2.17
N TYR A 319 16.13 -5.26 -1.84
CA TYR A 319 16.16 -5.76 -0.46
C TYR A 319 17.47 -5.46 0.28
N GLU A 320 18.51 -4.96 -0.40
CA GLU A 320 19.69 -4.33 0.20
C GLU A 320 19.41 -2.95 0.81
N ASN A 321 18.30 -2.28 0.40
CA ASN A 321 17.86 -1.03 1.02
C ASN A 321 17.22 -1.32 2.39
N PRO A 322 17.77 -0.78 3.50
CA PRO A 322 17.21 -1.01 4.83
C PRO A 322 15.74 -0.60 4.98
N LEU A 323 15.26 0.37 4.19
CA LEU A 323 13.87 0.80 4.20
C LEU A 323 12.89 -0.29 3.73
N MET A 324 13.36 -1.31 3.01
CA MET A 324 12.51 -2.42 2.56
C MET A 324 12.26 -3.46 3.68
N TRP A 325 12.91 -3.32 4.82
CA TRP A 325 12.76 -4.24 5.95
C TRP A 325 12.04 -3.57 7.11
N ALA A 326 11.19 -4.36 7.78
CA ALA A 326 10.56 -3.97 9.02
C ALA A 326 10.48 -5.16 9.98
N LYS A 327 10.65 -4.87 11.26
CA LYS A 327 10.56 -5.85 12.33
C LYS A 327 9.10 -6.18 12.61
N TRP A 328 8.81 -7.45 12.86
CA TRP A 328 7.57 -7.90 13.48
C TRP A 328 7.60 -7.51 14.97
N GLU A 329 6.88 -6.45 15.34
CA GLU A 329 7.01 -5.82 16.65
C GLU A 329 6.43 -6.62 17.81
N PRO A 330 5.37 -7.46 17.66
CA PRO A 330 4.94 -8.37 18.72
C PRO A 330 6.06 -9.30 19.22
N GLY A 331 7.12 -9.44 18.41
CA GLY A 331 8.22 -10.38 18.68
C GLY A 331 7.91 -11.78 18.17
N PHE A 332 8.95 -12.57 17.98
CA PHE A 332 8.81 -13.97 17.52
C PHE A 332 9.89 -14.82 18.20
N ASP A 333 9.47 -15.88 18.89
CA ASP A 333 10.33 -16.90 19.50
C ASP A 333 11.54 -16.33 20.30
N ASN A 334 11.30 -15.24 21.04
CA ASN A 334 12.30 -14.49 21.83
C ASN A 334 13.46 -13.87 21.01
N GLY A 335 13.35 -13.82 19.70
CA GLY A 335 14.35 -13.21 18.82
C GLY A 335 13.79 -12.04 17.99
N THR A 336 14.58 -11.59 17.03
CA THR A 336 14.21 -10.55 16.08
C THR A 336 13.81 -11.18 14.76
N LEU A 337 12.57 -10.94 14.33
CA LEU A 337 12.07 -11.32 13.01
C LEU A 337 11.97 -10.06 12.14
N MET A 338 12.79 -9.98 11.11
CA MET A 338 12.75 -8.93 10.10
C MET A 338 12.02 -9.43 8.86
N THR A 339 11.06 -8.66 8.39
CA THR A 339 10.19 -9.03 7.26
C THR A 339 10.32 -8.05 6.10
N THR A 340 10.08 -8.54 4.90
CA THR A 340 9.93 -7.72 3.69
C THR A 340 8.75 -8.22 2.86
N THR A 341 8.29 -7.44 1.88
CA THR A 341 7.13 -7.81 1.05
C THR A 341 7.56 -8.68 -0.13
N ALA A 342 6.87 -9.80 -0.36
CA ALA A 342 6.97 -10.54 -1.62
C ALA A 342 6.12 -9.84 -2.69
N VAL A 343 6.68 -9.71 -3.90
CA VAL A 343 6.01 -9.01 -5.01
C VAL A 343 5.68 -9.93 -6.19
N ASP A 344 6.23 -11.13 -6.20
CA ASP A 344 6.06 -12.10 -7.26
C ASP A 344 5.23 -13.30 -6.82
N THR A 345 4.44 -13.87 -7.71
CA THR A 345 3.70 -15.13 -7.45
C THR A 345 4.63 -16.35 -7.48
N LYS A 346 5.84 -16.19 -8.02
CA LYS A 346 6.85 -17.22 -8.12
C LYS A 346 8.22 -16.60 -7.89
N TYR A 347 8.89 -17.01 -6.82
CA TYR A 347 10.20 -16.46 -6.42
C TYR A 347 11.02 -17.45 -5.60
N GLU A 348 12.29 -17.16 -5.47
CA GLU A 348 13.23 -17.86 -4.62
C GLU A 348 13.98 -16.87 -3.75
N ILE A 349 14.05 -17.15 -2.45
CA ILE A 349 14.86 -16.39 -1.50
C ILE A 349 15.99 -17.27 -1.00
N THR A 350 17.18 -16.67 -0.84
CA THR A 350 18.35 -17.36 -0.30
C THR A 350 19.02 -16.48 0.75
N ALA A 351 19.36 -17.06 1.90
CA ALA A 351 20.07 -16.34 2.95
C ALA A 351 21.27 -17.12 3.43
N LYS A 352 22.34 -16.41 3.80
CA LYS A 352 23.53 -16.93 4.50
C LYS A 352 23.55 -16.42 5.92
N PHE A 353 23.72 -17.32 6.87
CA PHE A 353 23.77 -17.00 8.30
C PHE A 353 25.10 -17.42 8.91
N ASN A 354 25.50 -16.71 9.97
CA ASN A 354 26.57 -17.09 10.88
C ASN A 354 26.01 -17.11 12.30
N ILE A 355 26.21 -18.23 13.01
CA ILE A 355 25.73 -18.44 14.39
C ILE A 355 26.86 -18.94 15.28
N LYS A 356 26.87 -18.49 16.56
CA LYS A 356 27.85 -18.86 17.58
C LYS A 356 27.16 -18.92 18.95
N ASP A 357 27.84 -19.54 19.91
CA ASP A 357 27.51 -19.47 21.33
C ASP A 357 26.05 -19.73 21.66
N GLY A 358 25.43 -20.69 20.99
CA GLY A 358 24.04 -21.05 21.17
C GLY A 358 23.06 -20.15 20.42
N GLY A 359 23.52 -19.30 19.48
CA GLY A 359 22.66 -18.46 18.64
C GLY A 359 21.76 -19.25 17.73
N ARG A 360 20.70 -18.61 17.28
CA ARG A 360 19.71 -19.16 16.32
C ARG A 360 19.50 -18.18 15.17
N ALA A 361 19.39 -18.71 13.96
CA ALA A 361 19.04 -17.92 12.77
C ALA A 361 18.21 -18.74 11.78
N GLY A 362 17.39 -18.11 10.97
CA GLY A 362 16.58 -18.82 9.99
C GLY A 362 15.97 -17.92 8.93
N LEU A 363 15.53 -18.56 7.85
CA LEU A 363 14.80 -17.95 6.75
C LEU A 363 13.37 -18.48 6.75
N TYR A 364 12.40 -17.58 6.55
CA TYR A 364 10.98 -17.88 6.73
C TYR A 364 10.14 -17.29 5.59
N LEU A 365 8.98 -17.92 5.37
CA LEU A 365 7.76 -17.30 4.88
C LEU A 365 6.84 -17.14 6.09
N PHE A 366 6.51 -15.91 6.45
CA PHE A 366 5.84 -15.58 7.69
C PHE A 366 4.58 -14.76 7.44
N TYR A 367 3.45 -15.22 7.93
CA TYR A 367 2.18 -14.48 7.98
C TYR A 367 1.98 -13.92 9.40
N ASP A 368 1.91 -14.79 10.41
CA ASP A 368 1.87 -14.51 11.85
C ASP A 368 2.38 -15.74 12.63
N GLU A 369 2.26 -15.72 13.96
CA GLU A 369 2.68 -16.86 14.80
C GLU A 369 1.83 -18.13 14.62
N GLN A 370 0.69 -18.05 13.95
CA GLN A 370 -0.19 -19.18 13.65
C GLN A 370 0.04 -19.78 12.26
N ALA A 371 0.68 -19.00 11.36
CA ALA A 371 0.85 -19.36 9.95
C ALA A 371 2.22 -18.94 9.42
N TYR A 372 3.22 -19.80 9.52
CA TYR A 372 4.55 -19.61 8.96
C TYR A 372 5.19 -20.94 8.56
N LEU A 373 6.20 -20.84 7.71
CA LEU A 373 7.11 -21.93 7.35
C LEU A 373 8.53 -21.40 7.29
N GLY A 374 9.45 -22.02 8.00
CA GLY A 374 10.84 -21.60 8.02
C GLY A 374 11.85 -22.75 8.10
N VAL A 375 13.10 -22.46 7.80
CA VAL A 375 14.24 -23.32 8.05
C VAL A 375 15.19 -22.57 8.97
N GLN A 376 15.37 -23.10 10.17
CA GLN A 376 16.15 -22.49 11.24
C GLN A 376 17.35 -23.34 11.60
N GLY A 377 18.51 -22.70 11.79
CA GLY A 377 19.70 -23.29 12.36
C GLY A 377 19.89 -22.87 13.82
N THR A 378 20.36 -23.80 14.66
CA THR A 378 20.68 -23.56 16.07
C THR A 378 22.09 -24.08 16.35
N ASP A 379 22.94 -23.27 16.98
CA ASP A 379 24.24 -23.70 17.46
C ASP A 379 24.07 -24.58 18.71
N SER A 380 24.42 -25.85 18.60
CA SER A 380 24.28 -26.85 19.67
C SER A 380 25.42 -26.87 20.70
N LYS A 381 26.35 -25.92 20.68
CA LYS A 381 27.56 -25.86 21.50
C LYS A 381 28.53 -27.04 21.31
N MET A 382 28.24 -27.94 20.38
CA MET A 382 29.05 -29.13 20.06
C MET A 382 29.66 -29.01 18.64
N ALA A 383 29.79 -27.82 18.10
CA ALA A 383 30.18 -27.53 16.72
C ALA A 383 29.24 -28.16 15.66
N ILE A 384 28.00 -28.43 16.05
CA ILE A 384 26.95 -28.96 15.18
C ILE A 384 25.83 -27.92 15.12
N THR A 385 25.48 -27.52 13.93
CA THR A 385 24.28 -26.71 13.69
C THR A 385 23.10 -27.64 13.44
N ASP A 386 22.15 -27.68 14.37
CA ASP A 386 20.87 -28.33 14.13
C ASP A 386 20.02 -27.48 13.21
N ILE A 387 19.77 -27.95 12.00
CA ILE A 387 18.85 -27.29 11.07
C ILE A 387 17.50 -27.99 11.14
N ALA A 388 16.43 -27.22 11.23
CA ALA A 388 15.08 -27.74 11.34
C ALA A 388 14.13 -27.03 10.39
N LEU A 389 13.17 -27.76 9.81
CA LEU A 389 11.95 -27.21 9.27
C LEU A 389 11.06 -26.83 10.44
N VAL A 390 10.65 -25.56 10.51
CA VAL A 390 9.80 -25.05 11.59
C VAL A 390 8.48 -24.54 11.02
N GLN A 391 7.39 -24.99 11.63
CA GLN A 391 6.02 -24.54 11.39
C GLN A 391 5.31 -24.46 12.74
N PRO A 392 4.15 -23.81 12.85
CA PRO A 392 3.36 -23.86 14.07
C PRO A 392 3.14 -25.31 14.51
N GLN A 393 3.48 -25.61 15.76
CA GLN A 393 3.33 -26.93 16.38
C GLN A 393 4.14 -28.09 15.73
N MET A 394 5.02 -27.81 14.79
CA MET A 394 5.84 -28.81 14.12
C MET A 394 7.30 -28.35 14.01
N ASN A 395 8.21 -29.23 14.39
CA ASN A 395 9.64 -29.00 14.23
C ASN A 395 10.30 -30.30 13.78
N VAL A 396 10.70 -30.39 12.52
CA VAL A 396 11.33 -31.58 11.93
C VAL A 396 12.83 -31.33 11.83
N LYS A 397 13.61 -32.00 12.65
CA LYS A 397 15.07 -31.87 12.66
C LYS A 397 15.70 -32.46 11.40
N CYS A 398 16.56 -31.70 10.78
CA CYS A 398 17.39 -32.13 9.65
C CYS A 398 18.88 -31.83 10.00
N PRO A 399 19.47 -32.51 10.98
CA PRO A 399 20.76 -32.15 11.51
C PRO A 399 21.85 -32.20 10.44
N VAL A 400 22.78 -31.27 10.53
CA VAL A 400 23.98 -31.22 9.68
C VAL A 400 25.14 -30.68 10.49
N ASN A 401 26.34 -31.22 10.26
CA ASN A 401 27.55 -30.62 10.78
C ASN A 401 27.97 -29.47 9.88
N ALA A 402 27.46 -28.27 10.15
CA ALA A 402 27.63 -27.09 9.30
C ALA A 402 28.68 -26.10 9.82
N GLY A 403 29.29 -26.37 10.98
CA GLY A 403 30.09 -25.33 11.64
C GLY A 403 29.22 -24.13 12.05
N SER A 404 29.80 -22.90 12.01
CA SER A 404 29.11 -21.67 12.38
C SER A 404 28.31 -21.04 11.22
N GLN A 405 28.55 -21.46 9.98
CA GLN A 405 27.92 -20.88 8.79
C GLN A 405 27.01 -21.89 8.09
N PHE A 406 25.86 -21.43 7.63
CA PHE A 406 24.95 -22.22 6.82
C PHE A 406 24.13 -21.33 5.90
N TYR A 407 23.52 -21.94 4.89
CA TYR A 407 22.66 -21.31 3.91
C TYR A 407 21.29 -21.95 3.93
N VAL A 408 20.26 -21.14 3.73
CA VAL A 408 18.88 -21.58 3.52
C VAL A 408 18.38 -21.00 2.22
N ARG A 409 17.62 -21.81 1.47
CA ARG A 409 16.91 -21.42 0.27
C ARG A 409 15.45 -21.82 0.39
N ILE A 410 14.54 -20.91 0.07
CA ILE A 410 13.09 -21.19 0.01
C ILE A 410 12.59 -20.72 -1.34
N ARG A 411 11.90 -21.60 -2.07
CA ARG A 411 11.18 -21.29 -3.30
C ARG A 411 9.69 -21.34 -3.02
N ASN A 412 9.00 -20.27 -3.39
CA ASN A 412 7.55 -20.26 -3.49
C ASN A 412 7.16 -20.30 -4.98
N ASP A 413 6.56 -21.39 -5.44
CA ASP A 413 5.98 -21.50 -6.79
C ASP A 413 4.46 -21.50 -6.66
N ARG A 414 3.85 -20.30 -6.71
CA ARG A 414 2.39 -20.15 -6.67
C ARG A 414 1.77 -20.88 -5.47
N ASN A 415 2.21 -20.50 -4.27
CA ASN A 415 1.80 -21.05 -2.99
C ASN A 415 2.24 -22.51 -2.71
N LYS A 416 3.13 -23.09 -3.54
CA LYS A 416 3.80 -24.38 -3.25
C LYS A 416 5.25 -24.08 -2.86
N VAL A 417 5.58 -24.43 -1.62
CA VAL A 417 6.87 -24.08 -1.03
C VAL A 417 7.77 -25.30 -1.00
N THR A 418 8.99 -25.12 -1.51
CA THR A 418 10.12 -26.06 -1.38
C THR A 418 11.28 -25.35 -0.71
N ALA A 419 11.93 -26.02 0.25
CA ALA A 419 13.06 -25.45 0.97
C ALA A 419 14.27 -26.38 0.95
N TRP A 420 15.45 -25.79 0.98
CA TRP A 420 16.75 -26.45 1.01
C TRP A 420 17.68 -25.80 2.04
N ARG A 421 18.64 -26.57 2.49
CA ARG A 421 19.80 -26.13 3.28
C ARG A 421 21.10 -26.45 2.62
N SER A 422 22.16 -25.70 2.92
CA SER A 422 23.52 -25.96 2.47
C SER A 422 24.54 -25.49 3.51
N THR A 423 25.70 -26.10 3.52
CA THR A 423 26.85 -25.67 4.36
C THR A 423 27.89 -24.85 3.59
N ASP A 424 27.84 -24.86 2.27
CA ASP A 424 28.82 -24.24 1.37
C ASP A 424 28.21 -23.31 0.30
N GLY A 425 26.86 -23.25 0.27
CA GLY A 425 26.11 -22.46 -0.73
C GLY A 425 26.06 -23.07 -2.15
N SER A 426 26.73 -24.22 -2.36
CA SER A 426 26.83 -24.90 -3.65
C SER A 426 26.10 -26.24 -3.66
N ASN A 427 26.26 -27.02 -2.60
CA ASN A 427 25.64 -28.34 -2.45
C ASN A 427 24.39 -28.22 -1.57
N TRP A 428 23.21 -28.44 -2.17
CA TRP A 428 21.93 -28.23 -1.52
C TRP A 428 21.26 -29.55 -1.14
N THR A 429 20.76 -29.63 0.09
CA THR A 429 19.93 -30.74 0.58
C THR A 429 18.51 -30.24 0.79
N GLU A 430 17.55 -30.91 0.18
CA GLU A 430 16.14 -30.60 0.34
C GLU A 430 15.68 -30.87 1.78
N VAL A 431 14.90 -29.94 2.34
CA VAL A 431 14.32 -30.01 3.67
C VAL A 431 12.82 -30.33 3.60
N CYS A 432 12.11 -29.69 2.67
CA CYS A 432 10.71 -29.98 2.38
C CYS A 432 10.40 -29.69 0.91
N ARG A 433 9.30 -30.26 0.42
CA ARG A 433 8.85 -30.07 -0.97
C ARG A 433 7.35 -29.87 -1.04
N ASP A 434 6.94 -28.93 -1.91
CA ASP A 434 5.56 -28.69 -2.33
C ASP A 434 4.56 -28.49 -1.19
N ILE A 435 5.01 -27.91 -0.06
CA ILE A 435 4.12 -27.57 1.05
C ILE A 435 3.17 -26.48 0.58
N ASP A 436 1.87 -26.71 0.73
CA ASP A 436 0.83 -25.77 0.38
C ASP A 436 0.67 -24.70 1.45
N VAL A 437 0.90 -23.44 1.08
CA VAL A 437 0.72 -22.26 1.94
C VAL A 437 -0.41 -21.35 1.43
N SER A 438 -1.22 -21.81 0.50
CA SER A 438 -2.30 -21.02 -0.11
C SER A 438 -3.33 -20.49 0.90
N THR A 439 -3.42 -21.12 2.06
CA THR A 439 -4.32 -20.70 3.15
C THR A 439 -3.69 -19.67 4.10
N TYR A 440 -2.42 -19.26 3.93
CA TYR A 440 -1.74 -18.31 4.82
C TYR A 440 -2.10 -16.88 4.42
N HIS A 441 -3.35 -16.48 4.68
CA HIS A 441 -3.89 -15.17 4.35
C HIS A 441 -5.09 -14.81 5.24
N HIS A 442 -5.53 -13.56 5.16
CA HIS A 442 -6.55 -12.94 6.01
C HIS A 442 -7.89 -13.71 6.08
N ASN A 443 -8.40 -14.26 4.97
CA ASN A 443 -9.70 -14.95 4.98
C ASN A 443 -9.67 -16.31 5.74
N VAL A 444 -8.50 -16.81 6.11
CA VAL A 444 -8.33 -18.05 6.91
C VAL A 444 -7.86 -17.71 8.32
N TYR A 445 -6.89 -16.84 8.45
CA TYR A 445 -6.34 -16.37 9.72
C TYR A 445 -6.80 -14.94 9.99
N LYS A 446 -6.87 -14.53 11.23
CA LYS A 446 -7.20 -13.14 11.59
C LYS A 446 -6.01 -12.22 11.29
N GLY A 447 -6.28 -10.95 11.04
CA GLY A 447 -5.28 -9.94 10.73
C GLY A 447 -5.18 -9.68 9.22
N PHE A 448 -4.71 -8.50 8.86
CA PHE A 448 -4.62 -8.03 7.47
C PHE A 448 -3.19 -8.14 6.94
N PHE A 449 -2.50 -9.25 7.23
CA PHE A 449 -1.11 -9.48 6.84
C PHE A 449 -1.01 -10.16 5.48
N ALA A 450 0.22 -10.26 4.99
CA ALA A 450 0.61 -11.08 3.85
C ALA A 450 1.65 -12.12 4.26
N LEU A 451 1.83 -13.15 3.45
CA LEU A 451 2.91 -14.13 3.63
C LEU A 451 4.23 -13.52 3.15
N ARG A 452 5.03 -13.03 4.09
CA ARG A 452 6.24 -12.25 3.83
C ARG A 452 7.50 -13.09 3.91
N PRO A 453 8.48 -12.89 3.02
CA PRO A 453 9.86 -13.27 3.27
C PRO A 453 10.35 -12.64 4.58
N ALA A 454 11.01 -13.46 5.41
CA ALA A 454 11.53 -12.99 6.70
C ALA A 454 12.81 -13.71 7.07
N TYR A 455 13.68 -13.03 7.82
CA TYR A 455 14.80 -13.66 8.50
C TYR A 455 14.68 -13.46 10.00
N PHE A 456 15.11 -14.49 10.73
CA PHE A 456 15.08 -14.54 12.19
C PHE A 456 16.51 -14.58 12.74
N LEU A 457 16.76 -13.81 13.80
CA LEU A 457 18.03 -13.79 14.52
C LEU A 457 17.78 -13.78 16.03
N ASP A 458 18.52 -14.64 16.76
CA ASP A 458 18.53 -14.67 18.22
C ASP A 458 19.93 -14.97 18.75
N GLY A 459 20.30 -14.34 19.87
CA GLY A 459 21.63 -14.49 20.48
C GLY A 459 22.77 -14.03 19.56
N ALA A 460 23.84 -14.78 19.54
CA ALA A 460 25.02 -14.47 18.71
C ALA A 460 24.83 -14.97 17.25
N ALA A 461 23.88 -14.39 16.55
CA ALA A 461 23.55 -14.71 15.16
C ALA A 461 23.59 -13.48 14.26
N THR A 462 24.04 -13.65 13.01
CA THR A 462 24.08 -12.59 11.98
C THR A 462 23.57 -13.10 10.65
N LEU A 463 22.91 -12.21 9.90
CA LEU A 463 22.63 -12.37 8.47
C LEU A 463 23.84 -11.83 7.69
N GLU A 464 24.46 -12.69 6.89
CA GLU A 464 25.62 -12.34 6.05
C GLU A 464 25.20 -11.88 4.64
N SER A 465 24.14 -12.49 4.08
CA SER A 465 23.55 -12.10 2.81
C SER A 465 22.10 -12.56 2.70
N PHE A 466 21.32 -11.81 1.93
CA PHE A 466 19.97 -12.14 1.49
C PHE A 466 19.86 -11.86 0.00
N ASP A 467 19.24 -12.78 -0.73
CA ASP A 467 18.97 -12.65 -2.16
C ASP A 467 17.52 -13.02 -2.44
N TYR A 468 16.86 -12.25 -3.31
CA TYR A 468 15.51 -12.49 -3.79
C TYR A 468 15.53 -12.55 -5.31
N LYS A 469 15.06 -13.64 -5.87
CA LYS A 469 15.05 -13.89 -7.29
C LYS A 469 13.64 -14.21 -7.80
N PRO A 470 13.03 -13.39 -8.68
CA PRO A 470 11.83 -13.78 -9.41
C PRO A 470 12.13 -14.97 -10.33
N LEU A 471 11.11 -15.84 -10.55
CA LEU A 471 11.25 -17.07 -11.33
C LEU A 471 10.26 -17.15 -12.50
#